data_d9aec8ae80dcd481bbc14914e14b9cda
#
_entry.id   d9aec8ae80dcd481bbc14914e14b9cda
#
_cell.length_a   1.000
_cell.length_b   1.000
_cell.length_c   1.000
_cell.angle_alpha   90.00
_cell.angle_beta   90.00
_cell.angle_gamma   90.00
#
_symmetry.space_group_name_H-M   'P 1'
#
loop_
_entity.id
_entity.type
_entity.pdbx_description
1 polymer ?
#
loop_
_entity_poly.entity_id
_entity_poly.type
_entity_poly.pdbx_seq_one_letter_code
_entity_poly.pdbx_strand_id
1 'polypeptide(L)'
;VPALFAAFDGIVAIVSLGAVVRLIAPHLRGKDTDPAVVVIDEAGQFAIPVLSGHLGGANALAGHLATALGATPVLTTASDARQTLAVDLLGRELGWTFEATHGELVRASAAVVNDEPVALVQEAGSRDWWTRHANGRSVPLPANLHCFTRLEDVDPDRFAAVLWISTRALPADYAGRLAGKRIIYRPGSSA
;
A
#
# COMPACT_ATOMS: atom_id res chain seq x y z
N VAL A 1 18.46 -18.63 7.22
CA VAL A 1 17.22 -17.87 6.94
C VAL A 1 16.56 -17.37 8.22
N PRO A 2 16.27 -18.19 9.28
CA PRO A 2 15.56 -17.71 10.47
C PRO A 2 16.21 -16.48 11.12
N ALA A 3 17.54 -16.49 11.28
CA ALA A 3 18.27 -15.37 11.87
C ALA A 3 18.16 -14.08 11.04
N LEU A 4 18.11 -14.18 9.71
CA LEU A 4 17.93 -13.02 8.84
C LEU A 4 16.51 -12.45 8.97
N PHE A 5 15.48 -13.31 9.03
CA PHE A 5 14.09 -12.91 9.22
C PHE A 5 13.84 -12.23 10.57
N ALA A 6 14.62 -12.58 11.59
CA ALA A 6 14.49 -11.96 12.91
C ALA A 6 15.31 -10.67 13.08
N ALA A 7 16.35 -10.47 12.26
CA ALA A 7 17.32 -9.40 12.45
C ALA A 7 17.18 -8.24 11.46
N PHE A 8 16.50 -8.43 10.33
CA PHE A 8 16.45 -7.42 9.25
C PHE A 8 15.04 -7.20 8.75
N ASP A 9 14.72 -5.95 8.47
CA ASP A 9 13.45 -5.53 7.86
C ASP A 9 13.44 -5.77 6.33
N GLY A 10 14.62 -5.89 5.71
CA GLY A 10 14.76 -6.16 4.27
C GLY A 10 15.93 -7.09 3.96
N ILE A 11 15.70 -8.02 3.04
CA ILE A 11 16.67 -9.02 2.59
C ILE A 11 16.78 -8.95 1.07
N VAL A 12 18.00 -8.80 0.57
CA VAL A 12 18.32 -8.92 -0.85
C VAL A 12 19.06 -10.22 -1.10
N ALA A 13 18.55 -11.06 -1.98
CA ALA A 13 19.15 -12.33 -2.34
C ALA A 13 19.57 -12.32 -3.82
N ILE A 14 20.84 -12.61 -4.08
CA ILE A 14 21.38 -12.73 -5.45
C ILE A 14 21.46 -14.23 -5.76
N VAL A 15 20.39 -14.79 -6.29
CA VAL A 15 20.27 -16.21 -6.59
C VAL A 15 18.95 -16.46 -7.36
N SER A 16 18.72 -17.64 -7.90
CA SER A 16 17.47 -17.94 -8.60
C SER A 16 16.24 -17.79 -7.69
N LEU A 17 15.16 -17.21 -8.21
CA LEU A 17 13.90 -16.97 -7.51
C LEU A 17 13.36 -18.26 -6.86
N GLY A 18 13.40 -19.40 -7.59
CA GLY A 18 12.91 -20.67 -7.07
C GLY A 18 13.70 -21.20 -5.86
N ALA A 19 15.01 -20.91 -5.76
CA ALA A 19 15.80 -21.25 -4.59
C ALA A 19 15.38 -20.42 -3.38
N VAL A 20 15.19 -19.10 -3.56
CA VAL A 20 14.73 -18.21 -2.49
C VAL A 20 13.37 -18.66 -1.96
N VAL A 21 12.40 -18.93 -2.84
CA VAL A 21 11.05 -19.41 -2.44
C VAL A 21 11.15 -20.65 -1.55
N ARG A 22 11.97 -21.64 -1.90
CA ARG A 22 12.14 -22.84 -1.07
C ARG A 22 12.81 -22.55 0.27
N LEU A 23 13.76 -21.62 0.29
CA LEU A 23 14.48 -21.25 1.51
C LEU A 23 13.62 -20.47 2.50
N ILE A 24 12.73 -19.59 2.02
CA ILE A 24 11.89 -18.75 2.88
C ILE A 24 10.59 -19.40 3.31
N ALA A 25 10.01 -20.29 2.45
CA ALA A 25 8.70 -20.90 2.68
C ALA A 25 8.47 -21.46 4.10
N PRO A 26 9.41 -22.20 4.71
CA PRO A 26 9.24 -22.72 6.08
C PRO A 26 9.20 -21.66 7.18
N HIS A 27 9.53 -20.39 6.85
CA HIS A 27 9.68 -19.31 7.82
C HIS A 27 8.62 -18.22 7.68
N LEU A 28 7.72 -18.34 6.70
CA LEU A 28 6.65 -17.38 6.47
C LEU A 28 5.65 -17.41 7.62
N ARG A 29 5.28 -16.21 8.10
CA ARG A 29 4.32 -15.99 9.18
C ARG A 29 3.13 -15.16 8.72
N GLY A 30 3.38 -14.04 8.03
CA GLY A 30 2.33 -13.16 7.53
C GLY A 30 2.90 -11.91 6.88
N LYS A 31 2.11 -11.32 5.98
CA LYS A 31 2.52 -10.14 5.20
C LYS A 31 2.82 -8.90 6.05
N ASP A 32 2.33 -8.86 7.29
CA ASP A 32 2.50 -7.73 8.20
C ASP A 32 3.73 -7.90 9.12
N THR A 33 4.32 -9.10 9.16
CA THR A 33 5.43 -9.45 10.07
C THR A 33 6.67 -9.93 9.36
N ASP A 34 6.54 -10.44 8.14
CA ASP A 34 7.66 -10.95 7.37
C ASP A 34 8.47 -9.80 6.75
N PRO A 35 9.80 -9.88 6.71
CA PRO A 35 10.64 -8.85 6.12
C PRO A 35 10.39 -8.69 4.62
N ALA A 36 10.76 -7.53 4.09
CA ALA A 36 10.86 -7.34 2.64
C ALA A 36 11.89 -8.33 2.06
N VAL A 37 11.54 -9.09 1.04
CA VAL A 37 12.49 -9.95 0.32
C VAL A 37 12.51 -9.55 -1.16
N VAL A 38 13.69 -9.19 -1.65
CA VAL A 38 13.94 -8.89 -3.07
C VAL A 38 14.97 -9.87 -3.61
N VAL A 39 14.68 -10.44 -4.75
CA VAL A 39 15.61 -11.31 -5.48
C VAL A 39 16.19 -10.55 -6.67
N ILE A 40 17.50 -10.64 -6.82
CA ILE A 40 18.21 -10.19 -8.01
C ILE A 40 18.78 -11.43 -8.71
N ASP A 41 18.58 -11.54 -10.02
CA ASP A 41 19.20 -12.61 -10.79
C ASP A 41 20.74 -12.45 -10.87
N GLU A 42 21.46 -13.51 -11.15
CA GLU A 42 22.93 -13.47 -11.18
C GLU A 42 23.51 -12.47 -12.21
N ALA A 43 22.76 -12.19 -13.26
CA ALA A 43 23.17 -11.21 -14.27
C ALA A 43 22.84 -9.77 -13.90
N GLY A 44 22.12 -9.55 -12.78
CA GLY A 44 21.70 -8.21 -12.35
C GLY A 44 20.69 -7.55 -13.28
N GLN A 45 19.94 -8.33 -14.07
CA GLN A 45 18.99 -7.82 -15.05
C GLN A 45 17.62 -7.49 -14.44
N PHE A 46 17.23 -8.21 -13.40
CA PHE A 46 15.92 -8.10 -12.77
C PHE A 46 16.02 -7.93 -11.27
N ALA A 47 15.21 -7.02 -10.70
CA ALA A 47 14.98 -6.90 -9.28
C ALA A 47 13.51 -7.26 -8.99
N ILE A 48 13.30 -8.39 -8.29
CA ILE A 48 12.00 -9.03 -8.15
C ILE A 48 11.60 -9.01 -6.66
N PRO A 49 10.61 -8.20 -6.24
CA PRO A 49 10.05 -8.29 -4.91
C PRO A 49 9.26 -9.58 -4.75
N VAL A 50 9.60 -10.38 -3.75
CA VAL A 50 9.04 -11.70 -3.52
C VAL A 50 8.09 -11.71 -2.33
N LEU A 51 8.38 -10.91 -1.30
CA LEU A 51 7.66 -10.91 -0.04
C LEU A 51 7.51 -9.48 0.50
N SER A 52 6.37 -9.20 1.14
CA SER A 52 6.08 -7.92 1.81
C SER A 52 6.23 -6.69 0.90
N GLY A 53 5.60 -6.76 -0.29
CA GLY A 53 5.75 -5.79 -1.38
C GLY A 53 5.43 -4.35 -0.98
N HIS A 54 4.25 -4.12 -0.37
CA HIS A 54 3.77 -2.79 0.01
C HIS A 54 4.26 -2.36 1.40
N LEU A 55 3.59 -2.79 2.46
CA LEU A 55 3.91 -2.36 3.84
C LEU A 55 5.34 -2.70 4.25
N GLY A 56 5.85 -3.86 3.86
CA GLY A 56 7.24 -4.25 4.11
C GLY A 56 8.25 -3.51 3.24
N GLY A 57 7.82 -2.87 2.14
CA GLY A 57 8.66 -2.02 1.30
C GLY A 57 9.47 -2.74 0.22
N ALA A 58 9.21 -4.03 -0.06
CA ALA A 58 9.97 -4.78 -1.07
C ALA A 58 9.84 -4.18 -2.48
N ASN A 59 8.66 -3.62 -2.85
CA ASN A 59 8.48 -2.97 -4.15
C ASN A 59 9.36 -1.72 -4.29
N ALA A 60 9.40 -0.88 -3.25
CA ALA A 60 10.25 0.31 -3.21
C ALA A 60 11.73 -0.07 -3.24
N LEU A 61 12.14 -1.08 -2.46
CA LEU A 61 13.51 -1.59 -2.43
C LEU A 61 13.92 -2.14 -3.80
N ALA A 62 13.05 -2.91 -4.47
CA ALA A 62 13.31 -3.41 -5.82
C ALA A 62 13.48 -2.29 -6.84
N GLY A 63 12.68 -1.22 -6.75
CA GLY A 63 12.82 -0.04 -7.59
C GLY A 63 14.14 0.69 -7.39
N HIS A 64 14.57 0.90 -6.13
CA HIS A 64 15.86 1.51 -5.81
C HIS A 64 17.04 0.67 -6.31
N LEU A 65 17.00 -0.65 -6.07
CA LEU A 65 18.03 -1.57 -6.54
C LEU A 65 18.11 -1.61 -8.07
N ALA A 66 16.95 -1.67 -8.73
CA ALA A 66 16.87 -1.64 -10.19
C ALA A 66 17.50 -0.36 -10.77
N THR A 67 17.20 0.79 -10.18
CA THR A 67 17.81 2.08 -10.60
C THR A 67 19.33 2.06 -10.40
N ALA A 68 19.81 1.57 -9.26
CA ALA A 68 21.23 1.54 -8.94
C ALA A 68 22.03 0.57 -9.82
N LEU A 69 21.42 -0.54 -10.24
CA LEU A 69 22.06 -1.59 -11.04
C LEU A 69 21.82 -1.46 -12.55
N GLY A 70 20.94 -0.57 -12.99
CA GLY A 70 20.45 -0.55 -14.36
C GLY A 70 19.56 -1.76 -14.70
N ALA A 71 18.95 -2.38 -13.70
CA ALA A 71 18.10 -3.54 -13.82
C ALA A 71 16.63 -3.16 -14.08
N THR A 72 15.80 -4.15 -14.42
CA THR A 72 14.35 -4.00 -14.57
C THR A 72 13.65 -4.44 -13.29
N PRO A 73 12.85 -3.59 -12.61
CA PRO A 73 12.02 -4.00 -11.50
C PRO A 73 10.81 -4.79 -12.01
N VAL A 74 10.54 -5.97 -11.42
CA VAL A 74 9.42 -6.83 -11.81
C VAL A 74 8.31 -6.73 -10.76
N LEU A 75 7.53 -5.65 -10.79
CA LEU A 75 6.45 -5.41 -9.85
C LEU A 75 5.18 -6.15 -10.32
N THR A 76 4.63 -7.01 -9.44
CA THR A 76 3.48 -7.87 -9.76
C THR A 76 2.25 -7.59 -8.90
N THR A 77 2.32 -6.65 -7.96
CA THR A 77 1.17 -6.27 -7.14
C THR A 77 0.09 -5.62 -8.00
N ALA A 78 -1.18 -5.92 -7.71
CA ALA A 78 -2.30 -5.49 -8.55
C ALA A 78 -2.39 -3.96 -8.68
N SER A 79 -2.14 -3.21 -7.60
CA SER A 79 -2.14 -1.75 -7.61
C SER A 79 -1.01 -1.17 -8.47
N ASP A 80 0.18 -1.76 -8.46
CA ASP A 80 1.29 -1.32 -9.30
C ASP A 80 1.05 -1.70 -10.77
N ALA A 81 0.59 -2.92 -11.04
CA ALA A 81 0.28 -3.38 -12.39
C ALA A 81 -0.82 -2.54 -13.06
N ARG A 82 -1.80 -2.07 -12.29
CA ARG A 82 -2.89 -1.20 -12.77
C ARG A 82 -2.61 0.29 -12.61
N GLN A 83 -1.46 0.66 -12.05
CA GLN A 83 -1.13 2.06 -11.74
C GLN A 83 -2.21 2.77 -10.90
N THR A 84 -2.85 2.04 -10.00
CA THR A 84 -3.92 2.53 -9.14
C THR A 84 -3.45 2.81 -7.72
N LEU A 85 -4.35 3.24 -6.84
CA LEU A 85 -4.03 3.58 -5.45
C LEU A 85 -3.77 2.32 -4.62
N ALA A 86 -2.60 2.26 -3.98
CA ALA A 86 -2.33 1.32 -2.90
C ALA A 86 -2.88 1.91 -1.59
N VAL A 87 -4.05 1.45 -1.15
CA VAL A 87 -4.78 2.04 0.00
C VAL A 87 -4.01 1.92 1.32
N ASP A 88 -3.18 0.89 1.47
CA ASP A 88 -2.31 0.67 2.62
C ASP A 88 -1.08 1.60 2.67
N LEU A 89 -0.78 2.29 1.58
CA LEU A 89 0.34 3.24 1.48
C LEU A 89 -0.08 4.71 1.45
N LEU A 90 -1.39 4.99 1.40
CA LEU A 90 -1.88 6.37 1.31
C LEU A 90 -1.40 7.21 2.49
N GLY A 91 -0.67 8.28 2.20
CA GLY A 91 -0.13 9.19 3.20
C GLY A 91 1.08 8.68 4.01
N ARG A 92 1.58 7.48 3.74
CA ARG A 92 2.73 6.91 4.47
C ARG A 92 3.98 7.80 4.41
N GLU A 93 4.29 8.37 3.26
CA GLU A 93 5.44 9.28 3.09
C GLU A 93 5.26 10.62 3.84
N LEU A 94 4.04 10.93 4.22
CA LEU A 94 3.70 12.08 5.06
C LEU A 94 3.61 11.72 6.56
N GLY A 95 4.00 10.48 6.93
CA GLY A 95 3.94 10.00 8.30
C GLY A 95 2.52 9.75 8.81
N TRP A 96 1.53 9.59 7.92
CA TRP A 96 0.16 9.29 8.33
C TRP A 96 0.05 7.84 8.80
N THR A 97 -0.81 7.64 9.79
CA THR A 97 -1.26 6.31 10.21
C THR A 97 -2.67 6.04 9.71
N PHE A 98 -3.14 4.79 9.74
CA PHE A 98 -4.51 4.48 9.40
C PHE A 98 -5.14 3.50 10.40
N GLU A 99 -6.47 3.57 10.50
CA GLU A 99 -7.32 2.70 11.30
C GLU A 99 -8.20 1.89 10.36
N ALA A 100 -8.02 0.58 10.35
CA ALA A 100 -8.84 -0.36 9.59
C ALA A 100 -8.65 -1.78 10.13
N THR A 101 -9.68 -2.61 10.02
CA THR A 101 -9.53 -4.06 10.18
C THR A 101 -8.89 -4.65 8.93
N HIS A 102 -8.33 -5.85 9.04
CA HIS A 102 -7.79 -6.56 7.88
C HIS A 102 -8.85 -6.73 6.77
N GLY A 103 -10.09 -7.06 7.13
CA GLY A 103 -11.18 -7.20 6.17
C GLY A 103 -11.54 -5.89 5.44
N GLU A 104 -11.53 -4.75 6.14
CA GLU A 104 -11.76 -3.44 5.55
C GLU A 104 -10.65 -3.08 4.57
N LEU A 105 -9.39 -3.37 4.93
CA LEU A 105 -8.25 -3.12 4.05
C LEU A 105 -8.31 -3.96 2.77
N VAL A 106 -8.62 -5.26 2.90
CA VAL A 106 -8.78 -6.16 1.74
C VAL A 106 -9.91 -5.69 0.83
N ARG A 107 -11.08 -5.32 1.42
CA ARG A 107 -12.23 -4.83 0.65
C ARG A 107 -11.92 -3.54 -0.09
N ALA A 108 -11.32 -2.55 0.58
CA ALA A 108 -10.98 -1.27 -0.03
C ALA A 108 -9.94 -1.45 -1.15
N SER A 109 -8.92 -2.29 -0.95
CA SER A 109 -7.93 -2.63 -1.97
C SER A 109 -8.58 -3.28 -3.19
N ALA A 110 -9.49 -4.24 -2.98
CA ALA A 110 -10.22 -4.89 -4.04
C ALA A 110 -11.10 -3.91 -4.81
N ALA A 111 -11.86 -3.05 -4.11
CA ALA A 111 -12.72 -2.06 -4.73
C ALA A 111 -11.94 -1.10 -5.64
N VAL A 112 -10.79 -0.59 -5.17
CA VAL A 112 -9.93 0.30 -5.98
C VAL A 112 -9.39 -0.42 -7.21
N VAL A 113 -8.92 -1.66 -7.07
CA VAL A 113 -8.35 -2.44 -8.17
C VAL A 113 -9.40 -2.90 -9.19
N ASN A 114 -10.63 -3.16 -8.74
CA ASN A 114 -11.73 -3.65 -9.60
C ASN A 114 -12.58 -2.54 -10.18
N ASP A 115 -12.14 -1.28 -10.10
CA ASP A 115 -12.86 -0.11 -10.61
C ASP A 115 -14.25 0.08 -9.99
N GLU A 116 -14.48 -0.46 -8.78
CA GLU A 116 -15.69 -0.20 -8.01
C GLU A 116 -15.69 1.24 -7.46
N PRO A 117 -16.88 1.89 -7.31
CA PRO A 117 -16.93 3.24 -6.75
C PRO A 117 -16.35 3.31 -5.33
N VAL A 118 -15.38 4.18 -5.10
CA VAL A 118 -14.76 4.43 -3.79
C VAL A 118 -14.84 5.92 -3.47
N ALA A 119 -15.33 6.26 -2.27
CA ALA A 119 -15.30 7.64 -1.80
C ALA A 119 -13.94 7.93 -1.15
N LEU A 120 -13.31 9.02 -1.58
CA LEU A 120 -12.10 9.58 -0.98
C LEU A 120 -12.47 10.92 -0.35
N VAL A 121 -12.54 10.94 0.97
CA VAL A 121 -12.91 12.13 1.74
C VAL A 121 -11.66 12.72 2.38
N GLN A 122 -11.32 13.96 2.06
CA GLN A 122 -10.15 14.60 2.64
C GLN A 122 -10.53 15.90 3.38
N GLU A 123 -10.52 15.82 4.70
CA GLU A 123 -10.80 16.93 5.61
C GLU A 123 -9.53 17.55 6.23
N ALA A 124 -8.44 16.78 6.25
CA ALA A 124 -7.19 17.18 6.87
C ALA A 124 -5.96 16.70 6.06
N GLY A 125 -4.78 17.11 6.50
CA GLY A 125 -3.52 16.70 5.89
C GLY A 125 -3.19 17.37 4.56
N SER A 126 -1.98 17.13 4.07
CA SER A 126 -1.51 17.65 2.77
C SER A 126 -2.30 17.02 1.63
N ARG A 127 -2.57 17.79 0.57
CA ARG A 127 -3.27 17.33 -0.64
C ARG A 127 -2.33 16.77 -1.71
N ASP A 128 -1.04 16.82 -1.46
CA ASP A 128 -0.02 16.37 -2.41
C ASP A 128 0.44 14.91 -2.23
N TRP A 129 -0.22 14.16 -1.33
CA TRP A 129 0.09 12.75 -1.04
C TRP A 129 0.11 11.86 -2.29
N TRP A 130 -0.67 12.18 -3.31
CA TRP A 130 -0.71 11.42 -4.56
C TRP A 130 0.52 11.68 -5.44
N THR A 131 0.99 12.93 -5.45
CA THR A 131 2.14 13.36 -6.28
C THR A 131 3.49 13.11 -5.60
N ARG A 132 3.51 12.95 -4.27
CA ARG A 132 4.72 12.68 -3.48
C ARG A 132 5.11 11.22 -3.40
N HIS A 133 4.50 10.34 -4.18
CA HIS A 133 4.91 8.94 -4.16
C HIS A 133 6.38 8.82 -4.64
N ALA A 134 7.19 7.96 -3.98
CA ALA A 134 8.62 7.75 -4.23
C ALA A 134 8.99 7.50 -5.71
N ASN A 135 8.03 7.13 -6.53
CA ASN A 135 8.17 6.89 -7.97
C ASN A 135 7.60 8.02 -8.84
N GLY A 136 7.29 9.20 -8.28
CA GLY A 136 6.82 10.38 -9.01
C GLY A 136 5.62 10.07 -9.92
N ARG A 137 4.47 9.72 -9.34
CA ARG A 137 3.27 9.46 -10.15
C ARG A 137 2.79 10.74 -10.83
N SER A 138 3.02 10.85 -12.13
CA SER A 138 2.45 11.91 -12.97
C SER A 138 1.07 11.54 -13.55
N VAL A 139 0.47 10.45 -13.06
CA VAL A 139 -0.85 9.98 -13.52
C VAL A 139 -1.97 10.59 -12.67
N PRO A 140 -3.15 10.86 -13.25
CA PRO A 140 -4.30 11.33 -12.48
C PRO A 140 -4.76 10.27 -11.47
N LEU A 141 -5.53 10.70 -10.45
CA LEU A 141 -6.21 9.77 -9.56
C LEU A 141 -7.10 8.81 -10.37
N PRO A 142 -7.18 7.54 -9.97
CA PRO A 142 -8.10 6.58 -10.59
C PRO A 142 -9.52 7.13 -10.69
N ALA A 143 -10.17 6.93 -11.82
CA ALA A 143 -11.49 7.50 -12.11
C ALA A 143 -12.62 7.01 -11.19
N ASN A 144 -12.43 5.85 -10.57
CA ASN A 144 -13.36 5.27 -9.60
C ASN A 144 -13.23 5.88 -8.18
N LEU A 145 -12.25 6.75 -7.95
CA LEU A 145 -12.12 7.52 -6.70
C LEU A 145 -12.92 8.82 -6.79
N HIS A 146 -14.04 8.87 -6.09
CA HIS A 146 -14.89 10.06 -5.99
C HIS A 146 -14.44 10.92 -4.80
N CYS A 147 -13.91 12.12 -5.10
CA CYS A 147 -13.33 13.00 -4.09
C CYS A 147 -14.38 13.88 -3.41
N PHE A 148 -14.32 13.96 -2.08
CA PHE A 148 -15.15 14.79 -1.23
C PHE A 148 -14.28 15.58 -0.25
N THR A 149 -14.80 16.73 0.20
CA THR A 149 -14.14 17.58 1.21
C THR A 149 -14.70 17.38 2.62
N ARG A 150 -15.86 16.74 2.75
CA ARG A 150 -16.52 16.47 4.04
C ARG A 150 -17.17 15.09 4.00
N LEU A 151 -17.13 14.40 5.15
CA LEU A 151 -17.77 13.09 5.29
C LEU A 151 -19.29 13.17 5.13
N GLU A 152 -19.88 14.29 5.56
CA GLU A 152 -21.32 14.54 5.51
C GLU A 152 -21.88 14.61 4.07
N ASP A 153 -21.02 14.86 3.08
CA ASP A 153 -21.41 14.93 1.66
C ASP A 153 -21.45 13.52 1.00
N VAL A 154 -21.03 12.48 1.74
CA VAL A 154 -20.96 11.11 1.23
C VAL A 154 -22.20 10.33 1.64
N ASP A 155 -22.89 9.77 0.66
CA ASP A 155 -23.83 8.68 0.89
C ASP A 155 -23.07 7.34 0.88
N PRO A 156 -22.81 6.70 2.05
CA PRO A 156 -21.99 5.50 2.10
C PRO A 156 -22.53 4.32 1.30
N ASP A 157 -23.84 4.30 1.04
CA ASP A 157 -24.48 3.15 0.38
C ASP A 157 -24.20 3.12 -1.12
N ARG A 158 -23.67 4.20 -1.68
CA ARG A 158 -23.24 4.30 -3.07
C ARG A 158 -21.82 3.82 -3.33
N PHE A 159 -21.04 3.52 -2.28
CA PHE A 159 -19.62 3.22 -2.39
C PHE A 159 -19.28 1.85 -1.80
N ALA A 160 -18.39 1.12 -2.49
CA ALA A 160 -17.85 -0.15 -2.03
C ALA A 160 -16.89 0.03 -0.86
N ALA A 161 -16.18 1.16 -0.82
CA ALA A 161 -15.30 1.56 0.28
C ALA A 161 -15.29 3.08 0.47
N VAL A 162 -14.95 3.52 1.68
CA VAL A 162 -14.78 4.94 2.04
C VAL A 162 -13.40 5.12 2.66
N LEU A 163 -12.57 5.91 2.01
CA LEU A 163 -11.24 6.32 2.45
C LEU A 163 -11.37 7.72 3.07
N TRP A 164 -11.26 7.83 4.38
CA TRP A 164 -11.49 9.08 5.10
C TRP A 164 -10.21 9.60 5.76
N ILE A 165 -9.73 10.74 5.29
CA ILE A 165 -8.53 11.43 5.78
C ILE A 165 -8.99 12.54 6.70
N SER A 166 -8.85 12.35 8.01
CA SER A 166 -9.36 13.28 9.02
C SER A 166 -8.65 13.13 10.36
N THR A 167 -8.61 14.22 11.12
CA THR A 167 -8.20 14.23 12.54
C THR A 167 -9.39 14.09 13.50
N ARG A 168 -10.62 14.16 12.97
CA ARG A 168 -11.85 14.04 13.78
C ARG A 168 -12.12 12.59 14.19
N ALA A 169 -12.79 12.41 15.31
CA ALA A 169 -13.42 11.13 15.66
C ALA A 169 -14.54 10.81 14.65
N LEU A 170 -14.74 9.52 14.36
CA LEU A 170 -15.84 9.10 13.49
C LEU A 170 -17.18 9.41 14.13
N PRO A 171 -18.07 10.18 13.47
CA PRO A 171 -19.38 10.47 13.99
C PRO A 171 -20.22 9.19 14.22
N ALA A 172 -20.99 9.15 15.31
CA ALA A 172 -21.70 7.95 15.73
C ALA A 172 -22.72 7.45 14.69
N ASP A 173 -23.37 8.36 13.96
CA ASP A 173 -24.32 8.08 12.88
C ASP A 173 -23.68 7.42 11.66
N TYR A 174 -22.36 7.63 11.43
CA TYR A 174 -21.60 6.99 10.37
C TYR A 174 -20.99 5.65 10.79
N ALA A 175 -20.81 5.39 12.09
CA ALA A 175 -20.12 4.20 12.58
C ALA A 175 -20.72 2.89 12.04
N GLY A 176 -22.05 2.76 12.08
CA GLY A 176 -22.77 1.61 11.55
C GLY A 176 -22.77 1.53 10.02
N ARG A 177 -23.02 2.66 9.36
CA ARG A 177 -23.09 2.72 7.88
C ARG A 177 -21.76 2.47 7.19
N LEU A 178 -20.65 2.76 7.86
CA LEU A 178 -19.30 2.57 7.34
C LEU A 178 -18.65 1.26 7.83
N ALA A 179 -19.33 0.48 8.67
CA ALA A 179 -18.78 -0.77 9.20
C ALA A 179 -18.39 -1.73 8.06
N GLY A 180 -17.17 -2.24 8.13
CA GLY A 180 -16.64 -3.21 7.17
C GLY A 180 -16.23 -2.65 5.81
N LYS A 181 -16.31 -1.32 5.58
CA LYS A 181 -15.95 -0.69 4.30
C LYS A 181 -15.21 0.64 4.43
N ARG A 182 -14.65 0.94 5.60
CA ARG A 182 -13.92 2.20 5.87
C ARG A 182 -12.43 1.97 6.08
N ILE A 183 -11.64 2.97 5.69
CA ILE A 183 -10.28 3.17 6.17
C ILE A 183 -10.18 4.63 6.63
N ILE A 184 -9.71 4.86 7.85
CA ILE A 184 -9.55 6.20 8.40
C ILE A 184 -8.06 6.51 8.45
N TYR A 185 -7.61 7.48 7.68
CA TYR A 185 -6.23 7.94 7.70
C TYR A 185 -6.10 9.11 8.68
N ARG A 186 -5.04 9.06 9.48
CA ARG A 186 -4.73 10.05 10.52
C ARG A 186 -3.48 10.84 10.11
N PRO A 187 -3.65 12.02 9.52
CA PRO A 187 -2.53 12.95 9.35
C PRO A 187 -1.91 13.27 10.70
N GLY A 188 -0.57 13.18 10.80
CA GLY A 188 0.14 13.66 11.97
C GLY A 188 -0.11 15.16 12.16
N SER A 189 -0.10 15.64 13.40
CA SER A 189 -0.14 17.07 13.68
C SER A 189 1.07 17.69 12.97
N SER A 190 0.81 18.52 11.96
CA SER A 190 1.86 19.33 11.35
C SER A 190 2.49 20.17 12.47
N ALA A 191 3.77 19.91 12.77
CA ALA A 191 4.56 20.78 13.61
C ALA A 191 4.87 22.07 12.87
#